data_94296d81f8b42ca226e6dcd76b1e5448
#
_entry.id   94296d81f8b42ca226e6dcd76b1e5448
#
_cell.length_a   1.000
_cell.length_b   1.000
_cell.length_c   1.000
_cell.angle_alpha   90.00
_cell.angle_beta   90.00
_cell.angle_gamma   90.00
#
_symmetry.space_group_name_H-M   'P 1'
#
loop_
_entity.id
_entity.type
_entity.pdbx_description
1 polymer ?
#
loop_
_entity_poly.entity_id
_entity_poly.type
_entity_poly.pdbx_seq_one_letter_code
_entity_poly.pdbx_strand_id
1 'polypeptide(L)'
;MPERKLYIADDNFEFAEYLTTVAGRMGWTVQTCSNGNELLALLFSDDGPAVVLVDINMPEKDGIEVIEGLSEISRPLRFRFMTGGADAPMLAAKLMARARNLSVGRNLYKPIPMETLKGVLVEEWEALLLLEKTPNLPAE
;
A
#
# COMPACT_ATOMS: atom_id res chain seq x y z
N MET A 1 5.04 8.54 -19.42
CA MET A 1 5.04 8.49 -17.94
C MET A 1 3.96 7.53 -17.48
N PRO A 2 4.28 6.67 -16.53
CA PRO A 2 3.24 5.79 -15.98
C PRO A 2 2.19 6.59 -15.22
N GLU A 3 0.99 6.08 -15.21
CA GLU A 3 -0.11 6.65 -14.44
C GLU A 3 0.20 6.49 -12.94
N ARG A 4 -0.13 7.50 -12.16
CA ARG A 4 0.04 7.43 -10.70
C ARG A 4 -1.16 6.72 -10.10
N LYS A 5 -1.09 5.40 -10.04
CA LYS A 5 -2.15 4.58 -9.45
C LYS A 5 -1.91 4.34 -7.98
N LEU A 6 -2.95 4.55 -7.19
CA LEU A 6 -2.92 4.32 -5.76
C LEU A 6 -4.12 3.48 -5.35
N TYR A 7 -3.84 2.40 -4.63
CA TYR A 7 -4.89 1.59 -4.00
C TYR A 7 -4.85 1.85 -2.51
N ILE A 8 -6.02 2.07 -1.92
CA ILE A 8 -6.14 2.30 -0.49
C ILE A 8 -7.10 1.26 0.08
N ALA A 9 -6.61 0.45 1.01
CA ALA A 9 -7.41 -0.54 1.69
C ALA A 9 -7.54 -0.16 3.17
N ASP A 10 -8.74 0.26 3.57
CA ASP A 10 -9.03 0.68 4.93
C ASP A 10 -10.54 0.62 5.14
N ASP A 11 -10.98 0.00 6.24
CA ASP A 11 -12.40 -0.13 6.53
C ASP A 11 -13.00 1.14 7.15
N ASN A 12 -12.17 2.11 7.50
CA ASN A 12 -12.64 3.42 7.96
C ASN A 12 -12.87 4.32 6.73
N PHE A 13 -14.14 4.48 6.38
CA PHE A 13 -14.52 5.24 5.18
C PHE A 13 -14.00 6.69 5.21
N GLU A 14 -14.14 7.35 6.35
CA GLU A 14 -13.73 8.76 6.45
C GLU A 14 -12.22 8.92 6.28
N PHE A 15 -11.44 8.00 6.83
CA PHE A 15 -10.00 8.03 6.69
C PHE A 15 -9.59 7.76 5.25
N ALA A 16 -10.19 6.75 4.61
CA ALA A 16 -9.92 6.45 3.22
C ALA A 16 -10.26 7.64 2.31
N GLU A 17 -11.36 8.34 2.61
CA GLU A 17 -11.76 9.52 1.85
C GLU A 17 -10.76 10.67 2.01
N TYR A 18 -10.24 10.85 3.21
CA TYR A 18 -9.19 11.83 3.46
C TYR A 18 -7.95 11.54 2.61
N LEU A 19 -7.48 10.29 2.63
CA LEU A 19 -6.31 9.89 1.83
C LEU A 19 -6.58 10.10 0.33
N THR A 20 -7.77 9.72 -0.11
CA THR A 20 -8.16 9.85 -1.52
C THR A 20 -8.17 11.31 -1.96
N THR A 21 -8.68 12.20 -1.11
CA THR A 21 -8.75 13.63 -1.43
C THR A 21 -7.35 14.21 -1.58
N VAL A 22 -6.47 13.94 -0.64
CA VAL A 22 -5.10 14.46 -0.68
C VAL A 22 -4.36 13.92 -1.91
N ALA A 23 -4.43 12.61 -2.13
CA ALA A 23 -3.73 11.98 -3.25
C ALA A 23 -4.28 12.46 -4.60
N GLY A 24 -5.61 12.61 -4.70
CA GLY A 24 -6.24 13.10 -5.93
C GLY A 24 -5.74 14.48 -6.32
N ARG A 25 -5.55 15.35 -5.33
CA ARG A 25 -5.02 16.70 -5.57
C ARG A 25 -3.58 16.68 -6.04
N MET A 26 -2.86 15.61 -5.77
CA MET A 26 -1.48 15.43 -6.22
C MET A 26 -1.39 14.70 -7.55
N GLY A 27 -2.51 14.40 -8.19
CA GLY A 27 -2.53 13.76 -9.50
C GLY A 27 -2.60 12.25 -9.49
N TRP A 28 -2.92 11.63 -8.36
CA TRP A 28 -3.08 10.18 -8.27
C TRP A 28 -4.46 9.73 -8.71
N THR A 29 -4.52 8.60 -9.40
CA THR A 29 -5.77 7.91 -9.68
C THR A 29 -5.97 6.90 -8.56
N VAL A 30 -7.02 7.08 -7.77
CA VAL A 30 -7.19 6.34 -6.52
C VAL A 30 -8.36 5.36 -6.60
N GLN A 31 -8.14 4.14 -6.14
CA GLN A 31 -9.20 3.17 -5.92
C GLN A 31 -9.16 2.73 -4.47
N THR A 32 -10.31 2.66 -3.84
CA THR A 32 -10.41 2.30 -2.42
C THR A 32 -11.17 1.00 -2.26
N CYS A 33 -10.87 0.29 -1.18
CA CYS A 33 -11.60 -0.90 -0.78
C CYS A 33 -11.59 -0.98 0.75
N SER A 34 -12.44 -1.83 1.30
CA SER A 34 -12.67 -1.89 2.74
C SER A 34 -12.19 -3.19 3.40
N ASN A 35 -11.67 -4.12 2.62
CA ASN A 35 -11.14 -5.37 3.19
C ASN A 35 -10.08 -5.96 2.28
N GLY A 36 -9.38 -6.97 2.81
CA GLY A 36 -8.26 -7.58 2.10
C GLY A 36 -8.67 -8.39 0.87
N ASN A 37 -9.86 -8.99 0.88
CA ASN A 37 -10.33 -9.73 -0.28
C ASN A 37 -10.56 -8.81 -1.47
N GLU A 38 -11.18 -7.66 -1.21
CA GLU A 38 -11.38 -6.64 -2.25
C GLU A 38 -10.05 -6.13 -2.77
N LEU A 39 -9.09 -5.91 -1.87
CA LEU A 39 -7.77 -5.42 -2.27
C LEU A 39 -7.08 -6.42 -3.21
N LEU A 40 -7.07 -7.70 -2.84
CA LEU A 40 -6.45 -8.72 -3.69
C LEU A 40 -7.10 -8.76 -5.07
N ALA A 41 -8.43 -8.68 -5.12
CA ALA A 41 -9.15 -8.66 -6.39
C ALA A 41 -8.71 -7.47 -7.25
N LEU A 42 -8.58 -6.28 -6.64
CA LEU A 42 -8.13 -5.10 -7.35
C LEU A 42 -6.70 -5.25 -7.87
N LEU A 43 -5.81 -5.77 -7.02
CA LEU A 43 -4.40 -5.90 -7.39
C LEU A 43 -4.19 -6.91 -8.53
N PHE A 44 -4.99 -7.97 -8.59
CA PHE A 44 -4.89 -8.97 -9.64
C PHE A 44 -5.70 -8.61 -10.89
N SER A 45 -6.56 -7.60 -10.84
CA SER A 45 -7.41 -7.23 -11.97
C SER A 45 -6.74 -6.34 -13.01
N ASP A 46 -5.54 -5.87 -12.71
CA ASP A 46 -4.83 -4.94 -13.60
C ASP A 46 -3.34 -5.27 -13.51
N ASP A 47 -2.56 -4.67 -14.39
CA ASP A 47 -1.11 -4.79 -14.35
C ASP A 47 -0.49 -3.39 -14.35
N GLY A 48 0.82 -3.30 -14.34
CA GLY A 48 1.49 -2.01 -14.29
C GLY A 48 1.76 -1.55 -12.86
N PRO A 49 2.51 -0.45 -12.74
CA PRO A 49 2.98 0.01 -11.42
C PRO A 49 1.88 0.66 -10.59
N ALA A 50 1.94 0.45 -9.29
CA ALA A 50 1.00 1.09 -8.36
C ALA A 50 1.59 1.15 -6.96
N VAL A 51 1.09 2.12 -6.19
CA VAL A 51 1.37 2.25 -4.76
C VAL A 51 0.15 1.74 -4.01
N VAL A 52 0.37 1.02 -2.92
CA VAL A 52 -0.71 0.42 -2.12
C VAL A 52 -0.55 0.86 -0.67
N LEU A 53 -1.56 1.51 -0.13
CA LEU A 53 -1.64 1.86 1.29
C LEU A 53 -2.64 0.90 1.94
N VAL A 54 -2.17 0.10 2.89
CA VAL A 54 -2.96 -0.98 3.47
C VAL A 54 -3.06 -0.84 4.97
N ASP A 55 -4.28 -0.78 5.50
CA ASP A 55 -4.51 -0.91 6.93
C ASP A 55 -4.21 -2.35 7.34
N ILE A 56 -3.41 -2.53 8.39
CA ILE A 56 -3.08 -3.85 8.89
C ILE A 56 -4.33 -4.56 9.46
N ASN A 57 -5.20 -3.80 10.11
CA ASN A 57 -6.38 -4.33 10.78
C ASN A 57 -7.64 -4.08 9.94
N MET A 58 -8.07 -5.08 9.18
CA MET A 58 -9.29 -5.01 8.39
C MET A 58 -10.14 -6.26 8.61
N PRO A 59 -11.47 -6.14 8.44
CA PRO A 59 -12.33 -7.30 8.52
C PRO A 59 -12.08 -8.27 7.36
N GLU A 60 -12.46 -9.50 7.53
CA GLU A 60 -12.38 -10.61 6.57
C GLU A 60 -10.96 -11.06 6.29
N LYS A 61 -10.10 -10.18 5.76
CA LYS A 61 -8.72 -10.51 5.47
C LYS A 61 -7.84 -9.32 5.84
N ASP A 62 -7.00 -9.50 6.84
CA ASP A 62 -6.13 -8.44 7.35
C ASP A 62 -4.88 -8.26 6.47
N GLY A 63 -4.03 -7.32 6.86
CA GLY A 63 -2.82 -7.00 6.08
C GLY A 63 -1.86 -8.18 5.94
N ILE A 64 -1.76 -9.03 6.95
CA ILE A 64 -0.88 -10.21 6.90
C ILE A 64 -1.41 -11.21 5.88
N GLU A 65 -2.72 -11.47 5.89
CA GLU A 65 -3.34 -12.38 4.94
C GLU A 65 -3.26 -11.86 3.51
N VAL A 66 -3.34 -10.54 3.31
CA VAL A 66 -3.15 -9.92 2.00
C VAL A 66 -1.75 -10.25 1.49
N ILE A 67 -0.73 -10.08 2.32
CA ILE A 67 0.66 -10.36 1.91
C ILE A 67 0.81 -11.81 1.48
N GLU A 68 0.22 -12.74 2.23
CA GLU A 68 0.26 -14.15 1.87
C GLU A 68 -0.41 -14.40 0.52
N GLY A 69 -1.48 -13.67 0.23
CA GLY A 69 -2.18 -13.79 -1.05
C GLY A 69 -1.44 -13.20 -2.23
N LEU A 70 -0.38 -12.43 -2.00
CA LEU A 70 0.36 -11.76 -3.07
C LEU A 70 1.57 -12.53 -3.58
N SER A 71 1.77 -13.76 -3.14
CA SER A 71 2.94 -14.55 -3.52
C SER A 71 3.09 -14.75 -5.02
N GLU A 72 1.99 -14.74 -5.77
CA GLU A 72 1.99 -14.97 -7.22
C GLU A 72 1.90 -13.69 -8.05
N ILE A 73 1.86 -12.52 -7.42
CA ILE A 73 1.68 -11.29 -8.18
C ILE A 73 2.98 -10.86 -8.83
N SER A 74 2.91 -10.41 -10.08
CA SER A 74 4.11 -10.03 -10.85
C SER A 74 4.18 -8.55 -11.20
N ARG A 75 3.14 -7.77 -10.90
CA ARG A 75 3.16 -6.34 -11.22
C ARG A 75 4.03 -5.54 -10.24
N PRO A 76 4.66 -4.43 -10.67
CA PRO A 76 5.48 -3.63 -9.76
C PRO A 76 4.60 -2.87 -8.76
N LEU A 77 4.73 -3.21 -7.49
CA LEU A 77 3.93 -2.60 -6.42
C LEU A 77 4.84 -2.11 -5.30
N ARG A 78 4.49 -0.94 -4.74
CA ARG A 78 5.13 -0.40 -3.54
C ARG A 78 4.09 -0.36 -2.44
N PHE A 79 4.44 -0.88 -1.28
CA PHE A 79 3.50 -0.98 -0.15
C PHE A 79 3.90 -0.08 1.00
N ARG A 80 2.92 0.54 1.62
CA ARG A 80 3.04 1.15 2.93
C ARG A 80 1.90 0.60 3.78
N PHE A 81 2.24 0.09 4.95
CA PHE A 81 1.24 -0.43 5.87
C PHE A 81 0.88 0.65 6.88
N MET A 82 -0.42 0.75 7.17
CA MET A 82 -0.95 1.74 8.09
C MET A 82 -1.44 1.03 9.33
N THR A 83 -1.15 1.57 10.49
CA THR A 83 -1.51 0.93 11.75
C THR A 83 -1.88 1.98 12.79
N GLY A 84 -2.66 1.54 13.78
CA GLY A 84 -3.02 2.33 14.95
C GLY A 84 -3.30 1.40 16.11
N GLY A 85 -3.40 1.95 17.29
CA GLY A 85 -3.75 1.16 18.46
C GLY A 85 -2.55 0.66 19.25
N ALA A 86 -2.82 0.01 20.36
CA ALA A 86 -1.81 -0.38 21.34
C ALA A 86 -0.89 -1.50 20.83
N ASP A 87 -1.40 -2.35 19.94
CA ASP A 87 -0.63 -3.48 19.43
C ASP A 87 0.15 -3.16 18.16
N ALA A 88 0.13 -1.91 17.73
CA ALA A 88 0.75 -1.50 16.47
C ALA A 88 2.21 -1.92 16.31
N PRO A 89 3.09 -1.73 17.32
CA PRO A 89 4.50 -2.12 17.14
C PRO A 89 4.69 -3.62 16.90
N MET A 90 3.94 -4.45 17.61
CA MET A 90 4.02 -5.91 17.47
C MET A 90 3.51 -6.36 16.11
N LEU A 91 2.36 -5.82 15.70
CA LEU A 91 1.76 -6.14 14.41
C LEU A 91 2.67 -5.69 13.27
N ALA A 92 3.26 -4.51 13.39
CA ALA A 92 4.15 -3.98 12.39
C ALA A 92 5.39 -4.87 12.22
N ALA A 93 5.99 -5.31 13.32
CA ALA A 93 7.16 -6.19 13.26
C ALA A 93 6.83 -7.53 12.59
N LYS A 94 5.69 -8.13 12.95
CA LYS A 94 5.24 -9.39 12.37
C LYS A 94 5.00 -9.24 10.87
N LEU A 95 4.38 -8.14 10.49
CA LEU A 95 4.05 -7.85 9.11
C LEU A 95 5.31 -7.70 8.27
N MET A 96 6.29 -6.94 8.76
CA MET A 96 7.53 -6.72 8.02
C MET A 96 8.30 -8.03 7.83
N ALA A 97 8.27 -8.91 8.81
CA ALA A 97 8.90 -10.22 8.67
C ALA A 97 8.27 -11.05 7.55
N ARG A 98 6.94 -10.94 7.38
CA ARG A 98 6.22 -11.66 6.33
C ARG A 98 6.35 -10.99 4.97
N ALA A 99 6.57 -9.68 4.94
CA ALA A 99 6.58 -8.89 3.72
C ALA A 99 7.96 -8.75 3.07
N ARG A 100 8.94 -9.49 3.52
CA ARG A 100 10.33 -9.33 3.08
C ARG A 100 10.57 -9.52 1.59
N ASN A 101 9.66 -10.20 0.89
CA ASN A 101 9.76 -10.39 -0.56
C ASN A 101 9.01 -9.33 -1.37
N LEU A 102 8.41 -8.37 -0.69
CA LEU A 102 7.69 -7.27 -1.31
C LEU A 102 8.48 -5.98 -1.17
N SER A 103 8.22 -5.02 -2.03
CA SER A 103 8.82 -3.70 -1.91
C SER A 103 7.98 -2.87 -0.94
N VAL A 104 8.49 -2.67 0.28
CA VAL A 104 7.73 -2.04 1.36
C VAL A 104 8.52 -0.89 1.95
N GLY A 105 7.87 0.27 2.10
CA GLY A 105 8.44 1.40 2.82
C GLY A 105 8.10 1.34 4.31
N ARG A 106 8.44 2.39 5.03
CA ARG A 106 8.18 2.46 6.47
C ARG A 106 6.70 2.43 6.77
N ASN A 107 6.35 1.79 7.88
CA ASN A 107 4.96 1.77 8.34
C ASN A 107 4.49 3.17 8.70
N LEU A 108 3.23 3.45 8.42
CA LEU A 108 2.59 4.71 8.76
C LEU A 108 1.70 4.52 9.98
N TYR A 109 1.78 5.45 10.91
CA TYR A 109 1.00 5.38 12.14
C TYR A 109 -0.13 6.41 12.10
N LYS A 110 -1.35 5.94 12.31
CA LYS A 110 -2.52 6.82 12.31
C LYS A 110 -2.56 7.64 13.60
N PRO A 111 -3.00 8.89 13.55
CA PRO A 111 -3.42 9.64 12.36
C PRO A 111 -2.22 10.09 11.53
N ILE A 112 -2.42 10.22 10.22
CA ILE A 112 -1.36 10.62 9.30
C ILE A 112 -1.58 12.08 8.91
N PRO A 113 -0.73 13.01 9.37
CA PRO A 113 -0.89 14.42 9.00
C PRO A 113 -0.73 14.63 7.50
N MET A 114 -1.41 15.64 6.97
CA MET A 114 -1.41 15.91 5.54
C MET A 114 0.00 16.08 4.96
N GLU A 115 0.86 16.81 5.65
CA GLU A 115 2.23 17.02 5.15
C GLU A 115 3.03 15.71 5.13
N THR A 116 2.82 14.87 6.13
CA THR A 116 3.44 13.53 6.16
C THR A 116 2.94 12.69 4.97
N LEU A 117 1.64 12.69 4.74
CA LEU A 117 1.05 11.95 3.64
C LEU A 117 1.59 12.42 2.29
N LYS A 118 1.68 13.73 2.10
CA LYS A 118 2.22 14.27 0.86
C LYS A 118 3.66 13.82 0.64
N GLY A 119 4.49 13.86 1.68
CA GLY A 119 5.87 13.38 1.60
C GLY A 119 5.97 11.91 1.26
N VAL A 120 5.12 11.11 1.87
CA VAL A 120 5.06 9.66 1.59
C VAL A 120 4.72 9.42 0.12
N LEU A 121 3.73 10.12 -0.42
CA LEU A 121 3.34 9.92 -1.81
C LEU A 121 4.45 10.31 -2.78
N VAL A 122 5.21 11.36 -2.49
CA VAL A 122 6.38 11.73 -3.30
C VAL A 122 7.43 10.63 -3.22
N GLU A 123 7.77 10.17 -2.02
CA GLU A 123 8.76 9.10 -1.83
C GLU A 123 8.35 7.83 -2.57
N GLU A 124 7.08 7.46 -2.48
CA GLU A 124 6.60 6.22 -3.09
C GLU A 124 6.56 6.32 -4.60
N TRP A 125 6.27 7.50 -5.15
CA TRP A 125 6.34 7.69 -6.59
C TRP A 125 7.77 7.49 -7.09
N GLU A 126 8.75 8.06 -6.39
CA GLU A 126 10.16 7.90 -6.76
C GLU A 126 10.60 6.44 -6.65
N ALA A 127 10.21 5.76 -5.59
CA ALA A 127 10.53 4.35 -5.40
C ALA A 127 9.90 3.48 -6.50
N LEU A 128 8.68 3.81 -6.90
CA LEU A 128 7.98 3.08 -7.96
C LEU A 128 8.67 3.25 -9.30
N LEU A 129 9.14 4.45 -9.61
CA LEU A 129 9.89 4.69 -10.83
C LEU A 129 11.18 3.86 -10.87
N LEU A 130 11.84 3.69 -9.75
CA LEU A 130 13.03 2.85 -9.66
C LEU A 130 12.70 1.38 -9.91
N LEU A 131 11.57 0.90 -9.39
CA LEU A 131 11.13 -0.47 -9.64
C LEU A 131 10.87 -0.71 -11.12
N GLU A 132 10.29 0.26 -11.81
CA GLU A 132 10.04 0.12 -13.24
C GLU A 132 11.32 0.06 -14.05
N LYS A 133 12.35 0.79 -13.62
CA LYS A 133 13.61 0.81 -14.33
C LYS A 133 14.40 -0.50 -14.19
N THR A 134 14.15 -1.25 -13.12
CA THR A 134 14.89 -2.48 -12.82
C THR A 134 13.93 -3.61 -12.46
N PRO A 135 12.85 -3.84 -13.26
CA PRO A 135 11.80 -4.78 -12.86
C PRO A 135 12.24 -6.23 -12.86
N ASN A 136 13.30 -6.57 -13.56
CA ASN A 136 13.73 -7.95 -13.74
C ASN A 136 15.04 -8.27 -13.05
N LEU A 137 15.42 -7.50 -12.03
CA LEU A 137 16.61 -7.83 -11.28
C LEU A 137 16.42 -9.18 -10.60
N PRO A 138 17.37 -10.09 -10.75
CA PRO A 138 17.24 -11.40 -10.10
C PRO A 138 17.24 -11.24 -8.59
N ALA A 139 16.43 -12.07 -7.94
CA ALA A 139 16.45 -12.16 -6.48
C ALA A 139 17.75 -12.83 -6.07
N GLU A 140 18.45 -12.17 -5.23
CA GLU A 140 19.74 -12.65 -4.75
C GLU A 140 19.62 -13.34 -3.41
#